data_2a0550755ec7323c810c0d9d7dfb748c
#
_entry.id   2a0550755ec7323c810c0d9d7dfb748c
#
_cell.length_a   1.000
_cell.length_b   1.000
_cell.length_c   1.000
_cell.angle_alpha   90.00
_cell.angle_beta   90.00
_cell.angle_gamma   90.00
#
_symmetry.space_group_name_H-M   'P 1'
#
loop_
_entity.id
_entity.type
_entity.pdbx_description
1 polymer ?
#
loop_
_entity_poly.entity_id
_entity_poly.type
_entity_poly.pdbx_seq_one_letter_code
_entity_poly.pdbx_strand_id
1 'polypeptide(L)' 'MIQLFYDKEGDVLYLSVGEPRSAISEEIGDDVLLRVSTESGEVVGLTVLNFSSRFDSSDVSQIFPIGIELHKLA' A
#
# COMPACT_ATOMS: atom_id res chain seq x y z
N MET A 1 12.25 4.21 -5.83
CA MET A 1 12.14 2.76 -5.59
C MET A 1 10.92 2.45 -4.73
N ILE A 2 10.33 1.31 -4.95
CA ILE A 2 9.26 0.84 -4.07
C ILE A 2 9.74 -0.38 -3.29
N GLN A 3 9.18 -0.55 -2.10
CA GLN A 3 9.49 -1.69 -1.26
C GLN A 3 8.17 -2.31 -0.81
N LEU A 4 8.08 -3.63 -0.92
CA LEU A 4 6.95 -4.39 -0.43
C LEU A 4 7.38 -5.19 0.79
N PHE A 5 6.57 -5.11 1.84
CA PHE A 5 6.77 -5.93 3.03
C PHE A 5 5.44 -6.59 3.39
N TYR A 6 5.46 -7.91 3.50
CA TYR A 6 4.28 -8.64 3.91
C TYR A 6 4.49 -9.21 5.30
N ASP A 7 3.65 -8.75 6.24
CA ASP A 7 3.61 -9.30 7.59
C ASP A 7 2.67 -10.49 7.57
N LYS A 8 3.25 -11.67 7.52
CA LYS A 8 2.50 -12.92 7.39
C LYS A 8 1.64 -13.21 8.62
N GLU A 9 2.14 -12.88 9.81
CA GLU A 9 1.43 -13.13 11.05
C GLU A 9 0.19 -12.25 11.17
N GLY A 10 0.32 -10.98 10.84
CA GLY A 10 -0.79 -10.04 10.89
C GLY A 10 -1.62 -10.01 9.61
N ASP A 11 -1.15 -10.65 8.56
CA ASP A 11 -1.76 -10.63 7.23
C ASP A 11 -1.92 -9.22 6.67
N VAL A 12 -0.83 -8.46 6.75
CA VAL A 12 -0.80 -7.06 6.31
C VAL A 12 0.26 -6.88 5.24
N LEU A 13 -0.12 -6.28 4.13
CA LEU A 13 0.82 -5.89 3.09
C LEU A 13 1.11 -4.40 3.22
N TYR A 14 2.39 -4.06 3.23
CA TYR A 14 2.86 -2.67 3.23
C TYR A 14 3.63 -2.40 1.93
N LEU A 15 3.26 -1.32 1.26
CA LEU A 15 4.03 -0.81 0.12
C LEU A 15 4.57 0.56 0.52
N SER A 16 5.86 0.77 0.32
CA SER A 16 6.51 2.05 0.63
C SER A 16 7.17 2.61 -0.63
N VAL A 17 7.13 3.92 -0.77
CA VAL A 17 7.74 4.63 -1.89
C VAL A 17 8.87 5.50 -1.37
N GLY A 18 10.07 5.26 -1.87
CA GLY A 18 11.25 6.03 -1.46
C GLY A 18 11.70 5.72 -0.04
N GLU A 19 12.36 6.68 0.58
CA GLU A 19 12.86 6.55 1.94
C GLU A 19 11.75 6.74 2.97
N PRO A 20 11.89 6.14 4.17
CA PRO A 20 10.91 6.34 5.23
C PRO A 20 10.73 7.82 5.57
N ARG A 21 9.48 8.23 5.70
CA ARG A 21 9.11 9.60 6.04
C ARG A 21 7.97 9.61 7.04
N SER A 22 7.85 10.71 7.77
CA SER A 22 6.70 10.92 8.65
C SER A 22 5.43 10.97 7.80
N ALA A 23 4.46 10.16 8.17
CA ALA A 23 3.22 10.06 7.42
C ALA A 23 2.05 9.75 8.33
N ILE A 24 0.87 10.13 7.88
CA ILE A 24 -0.39 9.73 8.52
C ILE A 24 -1.11 8.75 7.61
N SER A 25 -1.94 7.92 8.21
CA SER A 25 -2.74 6.94 7.45
C SER A 25 -4.11 7.52 7.18
N GLU A 26 -4.56 7.36 5.95
CA GLU A 26 -5.88 7.80 5.51
C GLU A 26 -6.61 6.59 4.91
N GLU A 27 -7.75 6.25 5.49
CA GLU A 27 -8.54 5.13 5.01
C GLU A 27 -9.25 5.50 3.71
N ILE A 28 -9.04 4.69 2.67
CA ILE A 28 -9.63 4.94 1.35
C ILE A 28 -10.59 3.84 0.91
N GLY A 29 -10.71 2.78 1.69
CA GLY A 29 -11.60 1.67 1.39
C GLY A 29 -11.49 0.64 2.49
N ASP A 30 -12.23 -0.47 2.36
CA ASP A 30 -12.22 -1.53 3.36
C ASP A 30 -10.82 -2.13 3.48
N ASP A 31 -10.20 -1.96 4.64
CA ASP A 31 -8.89 -2.49 4.96
C ASP A 31 -7.76 -1.96 4.06
N VAL A 32 -7.98 -0.80 3.44
CA VAL A 32 -6.97 -0.16 2.59
C VAL A 32 -6.71 1.26 3.09
N LEU A 33 -5.45 1.55 3.41
CA LEU A 33 -5.04 2.85 3.91
C LEU A 33 -3.90 3.40 3.07
N LEU A 34 -4.01 4.66 2.69
CA LEU A 34 -2.88 5.39 2.12
C LEU A 34 -2.04 5.99 3.23
N ARG A 35 -0.75 6.03 3.02
CA ARG A 35 0.16 6.78 3.89
C ARG A 35 0.52 8.07 3.18
N VAL A 36 0.26 9.18 3.84
CA VAL A 36 0.43 10.51 3.25
C VAL A 36 1.46 11.28 4.07
N SER A 37 2.45 11.85 3.40
CA SER A 37 3.50 12.63 4.05
C SER A 37 2.89 13.81 4.80
N THR A 38 3.31 14.00 6.05
CA THR A 38 2.86 15.14 6.84
C THR A 38 3.49 16.45 6.37
N GLU A 39 4.56 16.38 5.61
CA GLU A 39 5.28 17.57 5.14
C GLU A 39 4.80 18.02 3.76
N SER A 40 4.62 17.08 2.83
CA SER A 40 4.33 17.44 1.44
C SER A 40 2.92 17.12 0.99
N GLY A 41 2.20 16.26 1.72
CA GLY A 41 0.89 15.76 1.28
C GLY A 41 0.98 14.69 0.21
N GLU A 42 2.19 14.27 -0.16
CA GLU A 42 2.36 13.21 -1.15
C GLU A 42 2.05 11.85 -0.56
N VAL A 43 1.53 10.96 -1.41
CA VAL A 43 1.33 9.56 -1.03
C VAL A 43 2.68 8.86 -1.00
N VAL A 44 3.02 8.29 0.14
CA VAL A 44 4.32 7.64 0.36
C VAL A 44 4.21 6.16 0.64
N GLY A 45 3.00 5.63 0.70
CA GLY A 45 2.83 4.22 0.93
C GLY A 45 1.38 3.79 0.90
N LEU A 46 1.20 2.48 1.01
CA LEU A 46 -0.11 1.84 1.02
C LEU A 46 -0.07 0.70 2.03
N THR A 47 -1.13 0.55 2.80
CA THR A 47 -1.27 -0.56 3.73
C THR A 47 -2.56 -1.30 3.41
N VAL A 48 -2.47 -2.61 3.25
CA VAL A 48 -3.64 -3.45 3.00
C VAL A 48 -3.76 -4.46 4.13
N LEU A 49 -4.81 -4.33 4.92
CA LEU A 49 -5.11 -5.24 6.02
C LEU A 49 -5.85 -6.46 5.48
N ASN A 50 -5.71 -7.59 6.17
CA ASN A 50 -6.35 -8.85 5.77
C ASN A 50 -6.08 -9.18 4.31
N PHE A 51 -4.82 -9.02 3.92
CA PHE A 51 -4.42 -9.07 2.52
C PHE A 51 -4.76 -10.40 1.85
N SER A 52 -4.40 -11.53 2.46
CA SER A 52 -4.62 -12.84 1.83
C SER A 52 -6.09 -13.16 1.69
N SER A 53 -6.93 -12.67 2.60
CA SER A 53 -8.37 -12.93 2.55
C SER A 53 -9.02 -12.32 1.32
N ARG A 54 -8.41 -11.28 0.75
CA ARG A 54 -8.92 -10.64 -0.46
C ARG A 54 -8.78 -11.53 -1.69
N PHE A 55 -7.99 -12.59 -1.59
CA PHE A 55 -7.66 -13.48 -2.71
C PHE A 55 -8.02 -14.93 -2.38
N ASP A 56 -9.11 -15.13 -1.63
CA ASP A 56 -9.54 -16.48 -1.23
C ASP A 56 -9.94 -17.34 -2.42
N SER A 57 -10.43 -16.71 -3.50
CA SER A 57 -10.75 -17.41 -4.73
C SER A 57 -9.59 -17.28 -5.70
N SER A 58 -9.40 -18.29 -6.56
CA SER A 58 -8.38 -18.21 -7.61
C SER A 58 -8.78 -17.19 -8.67
N ASP A 59 -7.78 -16.63 -9.32
CA ASP A 59 -7.96 -15.71 -10.46
C ASP A 59 -8.80 -14.46 -10.13
N VAL A 60 -8.59 -13.92 -8.92
CA VAL A 60 -9.32 -12.73 -8.47
C VAL A 60 -8.45 -11.48 -8.67
N SER A 61 -9.06 -10.42 -9.16
CA SER A 61 -8.44 -9.09 -9.23
C SER A 61 -8.98 -8.21 -8.12
N GLN A 62 -8.13 -7.32 -7.64
CA GLN A 62 -8.53 -6.30 -6.66
C GLN A 62 -8.29 -4.92 -7.28
N ILE A 63 -9.25 -4.03 -7.07
CA ILE A 63 -9.15 -2.65 -7.58
C ILE A 63 -9.07 -1.71 -6.40
N PHE A 64 -8.05 -0.85 -6.39
CA PHE A 64 -7.89 0.17 -5.36
C PHE A 64 -8.02 1.56 -5.99
N PRO A 65 -8.64 2.53 -5.31
CA PRO A 65 -8.84 3.88 -5.85
C PRO A 65 -7.57 4.72 -5.73
N ILE A 66 -6.48 4.23 -6.31
CA ILE A 66 -5.19 4.94 -6.31
C ILE A 66 -4.58 4.88 -7.70
N GLY A 67 -3.75 5.85 -8.01
CA GLY A 67 -2.98 5.86 -9.24
C GLY A 67 -1.50 5.80 -8.92
N ILE A 68 -0.74 5.09 -9.73
CA ILE A 68 0.71 5.06 -9.63
C ILE A 68 1.33 5.14 -11.02
N GLU A 69 2.53 5.69 -11.08
CA GLU A 69 3.35 5.64 -12.26
C GLU A 69 4.53 4.73 -12.01
N LEU A 70 4.80 3.84 -12.95
CA LEU A 70 5.90 2.89 -12.84
C LEU A 70 7.01 3.28 -13.81
N HIS A 71 8.22 3.41 -13.28
CA HIS A 71 9.39 3.74 -14.07
C HIS A 71 10.47 2.69 -13.83
N LYS A 72 11.14 2.31 -14.91
CA LYS A 72 12.26 1.41 -14.80
C LYS A 72 13.49 2.20 -14.33
N LEU A 73 14.14 1.74 -13.27
CA LEU A 73 15.27 2.44 -12.68
C LEU A 73 16.63 1.99 -13.22
N ALA A 74 16.69 0.89 -13.96
CA ALA A 74 17.97 0.39 -14.44
C ALA A 74 17.90 -0.06 -15.89
#